data_49d08b03407f67c8cd5a1d49b446b5cf
#
_entry.id   49d08b03407f67c8cd5a1d49b446b5cf
#
_cell.length_a   1.000
_cell.length_b   1.000
_cell.length_c   1.000
_cell.angle_alpha   90.00
_cell.angle_beta   90.00
_cell.angle_gamma   90.00
#
_symmetry.space_group_name_H-M   'P 1'
#
loop_
_entity.id
_entity.type
_entity.pdbx_description
1 polymer ?
#
loop_
_entity_poly.entity_id
_entity_poly.type
_entity_poly.pdbx_seq_one_letter_code
_entity_poly.pdbx_strand_id
1 'polypeptide(L)'
;IYIGSMLFGMFFGAGNLIFPVLMGQLSGSNAWLAIFGFLITGVGLPLLGVAALGISKSDGLYELSSKAGRPYAMFFTLALYLTIGPFFAIPRCATTSFTVGLEQLIPSDEHLWLYLLIFSIVFFTVALIFSLYPGKILTWIGKILNPIFLLFLAILVIVVIFTKTDQNLTIEPTGNYITKPFMTGFLEGYNTMDALASLAFGIVVVKVIYDLGVEDENVVAKSTLKSGIISCVLMAVIYVAVTFIGVRSRYVLEPAENGGAAFAQIAEYYLGKGGLIILAIMVTVACLKTAIGLITSCSEMFTTIFPKGPCYKVWVYIFSAISFTLANLGLSSIIKISIPVLMFLYPLAIVLILLALFGKLFNNSKIIYKWTIGFTIIGAVYDFCCALP
;
A
#
# COMPACT_ATOMS: atom_id res chain seq x y z
N ILE A 1 -7.86 13.62 15.14
CA ILE A 1 -7.43 12.25 15.51
C ILE A 1 -8.29 11.21 14.81
N TYR A 2 -9.62 11.26 14.89
CA TYR A 2 -10.53 10.27 14.28
C TYR A 2 -10.28 10.10 12.75
N ILE A 3 -10.24 11.21 12.00
CA ILE A 3 -10.01 11.20 10.55
C ILE A 3 -8.59 10.69 10.23
N GLY A 4 -7.59 11.05 11.04
CA GLY A 4 -6.22 10.52 10.87
C GLY A 4 -6.12 9.01 11.10
N SER A 5 -6.83 8.48 12.10
CA SER A 5 -6.93 7.04 12.33
C SER A 5 -7.69 6.31 11.23
N MET A 6 -8.73 6.95 10.66
CA MET A 6 -9.44 6.43 9.50
C MET A 6 -8.53 6.36 8.27
N LEU A 7 -7.80 7.43 7.98
CA LEU A 7 -6.86 7.51 6.88
C LEU A 7 -5.73 6.47 7.03
N PHE A 8 -5.17 6.33 8.24
CA PHE A 8 -4.24 5.24 8.56
C PHE A 8 -4.83 3.87 8.23
N GLY A 9 -6.06 3.62 8.65
CA GLY A 9 -6.74 2.35 8.35
C GLY A 9 -7.02 2.12 6.86
N MET A 10 -7.08 3.18 6.04
CA MET A 10 -7.21 3.06 4.58
C MET A 10 -5.86 2.76 3.91
N PHE A 11 -4.76 3.38 4.36
CA PHE A 11 -3.43 3.11 3.86
C PHE A 11 -2.91 1.76 4.33
N PHE A 12 -3.15 1.42 5.60
CA PHE A 12 -2.54 0.26 6.22
C PHE A 12 -3.10 -1.05 5.65
N GLY A 13 -2.36 -1.66 4.76
CA GLY A 13 -2.68 -2.91 4.06
C GLY A 13 -1.51 -3.92 4.10
N ALA A 14 -1.61 -4.93 3.25
CA ALA A 14 -0.64 -6.00 3.13
C ALA A 14 0.80 -5.52 2.90
N GLY A 15 0.97 -4.55 1.99
CA GLY A 15 2.28 -4.02 1.62
C GLY A 15 3.04 -3.40 2.78
N ASN A 16 2.31 -2.72 3.66
CA ASN A 16 2.87 -2.00 4.80
C ASN A 16 3.54 -2.91 5.86
N LEU A 17 3.29 -4.20 5.79
CA LEU A 17 3.90 -5.21 6.64
C LEU A 17 5.05 -5.93 5.95
N ILE A 18 4.78 -6.40 4.73
CA ILE A 18 5.68 -7.34 4.06
C ILE A 18 6.96 -6.66 3.54
N PHE A 19 6.88 -5.42 3.04
CA PHE A 19 8.07 -4.78 2.48
C PHE A 19 9.06 -4.31 3.55
N PRO A 20 8.66 -3.64 4.64
CA PRO A 20 9.62 -3.22 5.67
C PRO A 20 10.32 -4.39 6.35
N VAL A 21 9.63 -5.52 6.61
CA VAL A 21 10.25 -6.66 7.28
C VAL A 21 11.30 -7.34 6.39
N LEU A 22 10.99 -7.54 5.12
CA LEU A 22 11.94 -8.12 4.16
C LEU A 22 13.13 -7.19 3.92
N MET A 23 12.87 -5.89 3.76
CA MET A 23 13.91 -4.87 3.69
C MET A 23 14.84 -4.94 4.91
N GLY A 24 14.29 -5.11 6.11
CA GLY A 24 15.04 -5.30 7.33
C GLY A 24 15.95 -6.53 7.27
N GLN A 25 15.44 -7.68 6.82
CA GLN A 25 16.22 -8.90 6.66
C GLN A 25 17.37 -8.73 5.65
N LEU A 26 17.10 -8.09 4.51
CA LEU A 26 18.07 -7.95 3.42
C LEU A 26 19.10 -6.84 3.65
N SER A 27 18.73 -5.77 4.36
CA SER A 27 19.60 -4.61 4.57
C SER A 27 20.59 -4.77 5.73
N GLY A 28 20.35 -5.66 6.66
CA GLY A 28 21.26 -5.95 7.76
C GLY A 28 21.80 -4.69 8.45
N SER A 29 23.12 -4.52 8.50
CA SER A 29 23.79 -3.35 9.10
C SER A 29 23.47 -2.02 8.41
N ASN A 30 23.04 -2.04 7.15
CA ASN A 30 22.67 -0.86 6.36
C ASN A 30 21.18 -0.46 6.50
N ALA A 31 20.45 -1.09 7.44
CA ALA A 31 19.01 -0.89 7.62
C ALA A 31 18.60 0.57 7.85
N TRP A 32 19.40 1.36 8.58
CA TRP A 32 19.10 2.77 8.84
C TRP A 32 19.09 3.62 7.56
N LEU A 33 20.00 3.36 6.63
CA LEU A 33 20.01 4.03 5.34
C LEU A 33 18.83 3.59 4.46
N ALA A 34 18.52 2.28 4.48
CA ALA A 34 17.40 1.73 3.73
C ALA A 34 16.06 2.26 4.24
N ILE A 35 15.81 2.24 5.56
CA ILE A 35 14.55 2.73 6.12
C ILE A 35 14.38 4.24 5.91
N PHE A 36 15.45 5.02 5.94
CA PHE A 36 15.36 6.45 5.66
C PHE A 36 14.89 6.70 4.22
N GLY A 37 15.44 5.99 3.23
CA GLY A 37 14.94 6.03 1.85
C GLY A 37 13.49 5.58 1.73
N PHE A 38 13.14 4.47 2.38
CA PHE A 38 11.78 3.93 2.40
C PHE A 38 10.75 4.90 2.99
N LEU A 39 11.07 5.58 4.08
CA LEU A 39 10.17 6.53 4.73
C LEU A 39 9.86 7.75 3.85
N ILE A 40 10.79 8.18 3.00
CA ILE A 40 10.52 9.28 2.06
C ILE A 40 9.38 8.90 1.10
N THR A 41 9.40 7.71 0.55
CA THR A 41 8.45 7.26 -0.46
C THR A 41 7.22 6.58 0.14
N GLY A 42 7.39 5.78 1.18
CA GLY A 42 6.30 5.06 1.84
C GLY A 42 5.50 5.92 2.83
N VAL A 43 6.03 7.07 3.29
CA VAL A 43 5.34 7.97 4.23
C VAL A 43 5.29 9.41 3.72
N GLY A 44 6.42 9.95 3.28
CA GLY A 44 6.51 11.34 2.82
C GLY A 44 5.64 11.61 1.59
N LEU A 45 5.76 10.79 0.55
CA LEU A 45 4.95 10.96 -0.65
C LEU A 45 3.44 10.78 -0.41
N PRO A 46 2.96 9.80 0.34
CA PRO A 46 1.54 9.72 0.72
C PRO A 46 1.02 10.97 1.42
N LEU A 47 1.79 11.53 2.35
CA LEU A 47 1.44 12.79 3.01
C LEU A 47 1.31 13.93 2.01
N LEU A 48 2.30 14.07 1.11
CA LEU A 48 2.29 15.09 0.08
C LEU A 48 1.14 14.89 -0.91
N GLY A 49 0.78 13.64 -1.24
CA GLY A 49 -0.36 13.32 -2.10
C GLY A 49 -1.70 13.75 -1.50
N VAL A 50 -1.94 13.44 -0.24
CA VAL A 50 -3.13 13.93 0.50
C VAL A 50 -3.15 15.46 0.56
N ALA A 51 -2.00 16.08 0.87
CA ALA A 51 -1.87 17.54 0.92
C ALA A 51 -2.12 18.20 -0.45
N ALA A 52 -1.64 17.58 -1.53
CA ALA A 52 -1.81 18.09 -2.90
C ALA A 52 -3.29 18.18 -3.29
N LEU A 53 -4.09 17.17 -2.97
CA LEU A 53 -5.54 17.19 -3.22
C LEU A 53 -6.25 18.27 -2.38
N GLY A 54 -5.90 18.39 -1.09
CA GLY A 54 -6.46 19.42 -0.23
C GLY A 54 -6.10 20.85 -0.68
N ILE A 55 -4.85 21.09 -1.08
CA ILE A 55 -4.36 22.42 -1.48
C ILE A 55 -4.84 22.80 -2.89
N SER A 56 -4.90 21.84 -3.81
CA SER A 56 -5.33 22.08 -5.19
C SER A 56 -6.83 22.31 -5.33
N LYS A 57 -7.60 22.05 -4.28
CA LYS A 57 -9.07 22.12 -4.24
C LYS A 57 -9.71 21.32 -5.38
N SER A 58 -9.08 20.20 -5.75
CA SER A 58 -9.56 19.34 -6.84
C SER A 58 -10.49 18.26 -6.29
N ASP A 59 -11.59 18.00 -7.00
CA ASP A 59 -12.59 16.97 -6.64
C ASP A 59 -12.09 15.53 -6.91
N GLY A 60 -10.77 15.34 -6.97
CA GLY A 60 -10.10 14.06 -7.12
C GLY A 60 -8.97 14.05 -8.13
N LEU A 61 -8.41 12.85 -8.34
CA LEU A 61 -7.27 12.65 -9.21
C LEU A 61 -7.52 13.05 -10.67
N TYR A 62 -8.72 12.75 -11.20
CA TYR A 62 -9.04 13.08 -12.59
C TYR A 62 -9.00 14.60 -12.84
N GLU A 63 -9.59 15.39 -11.96
CA GLU A 63 -9.57 16.84 -12.07
C GLU A 63 -8.17 17.40 -11.91
N LEU A 64 -7.42 16.93 -10.90
CA LEU A 64 -6.04 17.35 -10.68
C LEU A 64 -5.17 17.08 -11.91
N SER A 65 -5.25 15.90 -12.47
CA SER A 65 -4.46 15.49 -13.65
C SER A 65 -4.93 16.16 -14.95
N SER A 66 -6.19 16.64 -15.00
CA SER A 66 -6.76 17.33 -16.17
C SER A 66 -6.06 18.67 -16.47
N LYS A 67 -5.34 19.25 -15.48
CA LYS A 67 -4.49 20.43 -15.69
C LYS A 67 -3.37 20.16 -16.71
N ALA A 68 -2.88 18.93 -16.82
CA ALA A 68 -1.93 18.52 -17.84
C ALA A 68 -2.58 18.15 -19.19
N GLY A 69 -3.91 17.93 -19.20
CA GLY A 69 -4.70 17.65 -20.39
C GLY A 69 -5.66 16.47 -20.16
N ARG A 70 -6.82 16.51 -20.87
CA ARG A 70 -7.86 15.47 -20.71
C ARG A 70 -7.38 14.05 -21.07
N PRO A 71 -6.62 13.81 -22.16
CA PRO A 71 -6.12 12.47 -22.48
C PRO A 71 -5.20 11.92 -21.39
N TYR A 72 -4.28 12.78 -20.88
CA TYR A 72 -3.41 12.39 -19.75
C TYR A 72 -4.23 12.07 -18.49
N ALA A 73 -5.22 12.90 -18.16
CA ALA A 73 -6.07 12.68 -17.00
C ALA A 73 -6.79 11.33 -17.06
N MET A 74 -7.36 11.00 -18.21
CA MET A 74 -8.03 9.70 -18.42
C MET A 74 -7.04 8.55 -18.25
N PHE A 75 -5.90 8.60 -18.98
CA PHE A 75 -4.89 7.57 -18.92
C PHE A 75 -4.34 7.37 -17.50
N PHE A 76 -3.90 8.46 -16.85
CA PHE A 76 -3.24 8.37 -15.55
C PHE A 76 -4.21 7.92 -14.44
N THR A 77 -5.45 8.43 -14.45
CA THR A 77 -6.46 8.01 -13.48
C THR A 77 -6.81 6.53 -13.64
N LEU A 78 -7.06 6.07 -14.87
CA LEU A 78 -7.36 4.65 -15.12
C LEU A 78 -6.17 3.76 -14.74
N ALA A 79 -4.96 4.11 -15.19
CA ALA A 79 -3.75 3.35 -14.90
C ALA A 79 -3.50 3.24 -13.38
N LEU A 80 -3.65 4.36 -12.65
CA LEU A 80 -3.49 4.38 -11.20
C LEU A 80 -4.54 3.50 -10.50
N TYR A 81 -5.83 3.68 -10.81
CA TYR A 81 -6.88 2.89 -10.16
C TYR A 81 -6.83 1.42 -10.51
N LEU A 82 -6.45 1.05 -11.73
CA LEU A 82 -6.23 -0.36 -12.10
C LEU A 82 -5.03 -0.97 -11.35
N THR A 83 -3.98 -0.19 -11.15
CA THR A 83 -2.77 -0.63 -10.43
C THR A 83 -3.03 -0.84 -8.95
N ILE A 84 -3.61 0.15 -8.23
CA ILE A 84 -3.96 -0.01 -6.82
C ILE A 84 -5.21 -0.88 -6.61
N GLY A 85 -5.94 -1.16 -7.67
CA GLY A 85 -7.16 -1.96 -7.69
C GLY A 85 -6.90 -3.39 -8.17
N PRO A 86 -7.58 -3.80 -9.26
CA PRO A 86 -7.70 -5.20 -9.65
C PRO A 86 -6.39 -5.85 -10.12
N PHE A 87 -5.38 -5.08 -10.55
CA PHE A 87 -4.19 -5.69 -11.11
C PHE A 87 -3.16 -6.09 -10.05
N PHE A 88 -2.94 -5.28 -9.01
CA PHE A 88 -1.85 -5.57 -8.08
C PHE A 88 -2.26 -5.52 -6.61
N ALA A 89 -2.81 -4.42 -6.08
CA ALA A 89 -3.02 -4.31 -4.64
C ALA A 89 -4.11 -5.24 -4.11
N ILE A 90 -5.23 -5.41 -4.82
CA ILE A 90 -6.31 -6.31 -4.39
C ILE A 90 -5.87 -7.78 -4.44
N PRO A 91 -5.30 -8.31 -5.56
CA PRO A 91 -4.79 -9.68 -5.59
C PRO A 91 -3.70 -9.91 -4.53
N ARG A 92 -2.82 -8.93 -4.32
CA ARG A 92 -1.78 -9.00 -3.27
C ARG A 92 -2.36 -9.11 -1.86
N CYS A 93 -3.50 -8.49 -1.57
CA CYS A 93 -4.19 -8.68 -0.29
C CYS A 93 -4.55 -10.15 -0.04
N ALA A 94 -5.10 -10.84 -1.03
CA ALA A 94 -5.44 -12.25 -0.91
C ALA A 94 -4.18 -13.13 -0.76
N THR A 95 -3.19 -12.94 -1.64
CA THR A 95 -1.95 -13.74 -1.60
C THR A 95 -1.13 -13.52 -0.34
N THR A 96 -1.01 -12.27 0.14
CA THR A 96 -0.33 -11.99 1.43
C THR A 96 -1.04 -12.68 2.59
N SER A 97 -2.37 -12.64 2.61
CA SER A 97 -3.16 -13.33 3.64
C SER A 97 -2.93 -14.83 3.61
N PHE A 98 -2.83 -15.42 2.43
CA PHE A 98 -2.51 -16.83 2.26
C PHE A 98 -1.10 -17.16 2.74
N THR A 99 -0.08 -16.43 2.24
CA THR A 99 1.33 -16.66 2.56
C THR A 99 1.65 -16.47 4.05
N VAL A 100 1.07 -15.43 4.68
CA VAL A 100 1.26 -15.19 6.12
C VAL A 100 0.50 -16.22 6.98
N GLY A 101 -0.64 -16.68 6.49
CA GLY A 101 -1.55 -17.52 7.25
C GLY A 101 -1.43 -19.01 6.95
N LEU A 102 -2.09 -19.43 5.89
CA LEU A 102 -2.29 -20.86 5.61
C LEU A 102 -1.05 -21.55 5.07
N GLU A 103 -0.26 -20.90 4.24
CA GLU A 103 0.92 -21.49 3.61
C GLU A 103 1.88 -22.10 4.62
N GLN A 104 2.11 -21.42 5.74
CA GLN A 104 3.00 -21.88 6.83
C GLN A 104 2.43 -23.07 7.63
N LEU A 105 1.14 -23.36 7.50
CA LEU A 105 0.47 -24.46 8.19
C LEU A 105 0.36 -25.70 7.30
N ILE A 106 0.73 -25.61 6.01
CA ILE A 106 0.64 -26.70 5.03
C ILE A 106 1.94 -27.52 5.10
N PRO A 107 1.87 -28.85 5.40
CA PRO A 107 3.05 -29.67 5.60
C PRO A 107 3.85 -30.00 4.33
N SER A 108 3.27 -29.82 3.13
CA SER A 108 3.91 -30.15 1.86
C SER A 108 3.54 -29.17 0.76
N ASP A 109 4.49 -28.82 -0.09
CA ASP A 109 4.32 -27.92 -1.24
C ASP A 109 3.59 -28.53 -2.42
N GLU A 110 3.29 -29.83 -2.37
CA GLU A 110 2.83 -30.63 -3.52
C GLU A 110 1.49 -30.16 -4.12
N HIS A 111 0.65 -29.47 -3.34
CA HIS A 111 -0.66 -28.96 -3.76
C HIS A 111 -0.90 -27.50 -3.35
N LEU A 112 0.15 -26.72 -3.16
CA LEU A 112 0.08 -25.34 -2.69
C LEU A 112 -0.84 -24.48 -3.56
N TRP A 113 -0.78 -24.66 -4.87
CA TRP A 113 -1.64 -23.95 -5.83
C TRP A 113 -3.14 -24.22 -5.59
N LEU A 114 -3.51 -25.45 -5.18
CA LEU A 114 -4.90 -25.81 -4.90
C LEU A 114 -5.39 -25.13 -3.61
N TYR A 115 -4.55 -25.10 -2.57
CA TYR A 115 -4.88 -24.42 -1.33
C TYR A 115 -5.02 -22.91 -1.55
N LEU A 116 -4.13 -22.30 -2.35
CA LEU A 116 -4.24 -20.89 -2.75
C LEU A 116 -5.54 -20.63 -3.53
N LEU A 117 -5.91 -21.51 -4.46
CA LEU A 117 -7.14 -21.39 -5.23
C LEU A 117 -8.39 -21.44 -4.29
N ILE A 118 -8.45 -22.42 -3.40
CA ILE A 118 -9.57 -22.55 -2.44
C ILE A 118 -9.65 -21.32 -1.55
N PHE A 119 -8.52 -20.89 -0.99
CA PHE A 119 -8.46 -19.69 -0.18
C PHE A 119 -8.92 -18.45 -0.95
N SER A 120 -8.45 -18.27 -2.18
CA SER A 120 -8.82 -17.15 -3.06
C SER A 120 -10.32 -17.15 -3.35
N ILE A 121 -10.94 -18.30 -3.59
CA ILE A 121 -12.41 -18.41 -3.77
C ILE A 121 -13.14 -17.87 -2.54
N VAL A 122 -12.76 -18.30 -1.35
CA VAL A 122 -13.39 -17.86 -0.10
C VAL A 122 -13.16 -16.36 0.11
N PHE A 123 -11.91 -15.90 -0.01
CA PHE A 123 -11.52 -14.51 0.19
C PHE A 123 -12.29 -13.57 -0.75
N PHE A 124 -12.30 -13.86 -2.05
CA PHE A 124 -12.98 -13.01 -3.04
C PHE A 124 -14.50 -13.13 -3.00
N THR A 125 -15.05 -14.25 -2.58
CA THR A 125 -16.50 -14.37 -2.34
C THR A 125 -16.93 -13.45 -1.20
N VAL A 126 -16.20 -13.45 -0.09
CA VAL A 126 -16.48 -12.55 1.04
C VAL A 126 -16.25 -11.08 0.61
N ALA A 127 -15.13 -10.78 -0.06
CA ALA A 127 -14.85 -9.43 -0.56
C ALA A 127 -15.95 -8.93 -1.50
N LEU A 128 -16.42 -9.77 -2.42
CA LEU A 128 -17.48 -9.46 -3.36
C LEU A 128 -18.81 -9.12 -2.65
N ILE A 129 -19.25 -9.97 -1.72
CA ILE A 129 -20.50 -9.77 -0.98
C ILE A 129 -20.48 -8.41 -0.25
N PHE A 130 -19.38 -8.11 0.45
CA PHE A 130 -19.27 -6.85 1.18
C PHE A 130 -19.11 -5.63 0.26
N SER A 131 -18.46 -5.76 -0.88
CA SER A 131 -18.33 -4.68 -1.86
C SER A 131 -19.64 -4.37 -2.59
N LEU A 132 -20.52 -5.36 -2.76
CA LEU A 132 -21.86 -5.14 -3.34
C LEU A 132 -22.80 -4.36 -2.42
N TYR A 133 -22.57 -4.45 -1.10
CA TYR A 133 -23.37 -3.79 -0.06
C TYR A 133 -22.45 -3.01 0.90
N PRO A 134 -21.83 -1.92 0.44
CA PRO A 134 -20.91 -1.12 1.25
C PRO A 134 -21.69 -0.46 2.41
N GLY A 135 -21.67 -1.10 3.55
CA GLY A 135 -22.40 -0.66 4.73
C GLY A 135 -21.48 -0.34 5.90
N LYS A 136 -22.08 -0.18 7.10
CA LYS A 136 -21.38 0.17 8.36
C LYS A 136 -20.31 -0.86 8.81
N ILE A 137 -20.26 -2.05 8.18
CA ILE A 137 -19.35 -3.15 8.55
C ILE A 137 -17.88 -2.75 8.40
N LEU A 138 -17.52 -2.04 7.31
CA LEU A 138 -16.16 -1.52 7.10
C LEU A 138 -15.70 -0.59 8.24
N THR A 139 -16.63 0.21 8.77
CA THR A 139 -16.36 1.12 9.89
C THR A 139 -16.12 0.34 11.18
N TRP A 140 -16.91 -0.72 11.44
CA TRP A 140 -16.79 -1.56 12.63
C TRP A 140 -15.49 -2.36 12.63
N ILE A 141 -15.17 -3.02 11.51
CA ILE A 141 -13.94 -3.78 11.35
C ILE A 141 -12.72 -2.86 11.57
N GLY A 142 -12.72 -1.66 10.99
CA GLY A 142 -11.64 -0.69 11.17
C GLY A 142 -11.47 -0.19 12.61
N LYS A 143 -12.56 0.01 13.34
CA LYS A 143 -12.52 0.51 14.74
C LYS A 143 -11.98 -0.52 15.74
N ILE A 144 -12.25 -1.80 15.53
CA ILE A 144 -11.86 -2.87 16.44
C ILE A 144 -10.55 -3.51 16.00
N LEU A 145 -10.44 -3.80 14.71
CA LEU A 145 -9.33 -4.59 14.19
C LEU A 145 -8.01 -3.82 14.20
N ASN A 146 -8.01 -2.53 13.83
CA ASN A 146 -6.77 -1.75 13.83
C ASN A 146 -6.09 -1.68 15.22
N PRO A 147 -6.79 -1.36 16.31
CA PRO A 147 -6.18 -1.40 17.65
C PRO A 147 -5.66 -2.78 18.05
N ILE A 148 -6.42 -3.85 17.76
CA ILE A 148 -5.99 -5.21 18.08
C ILE A 148 -4.75 -5.59 17.31
N PHE A 149 -4.69 -5.27 16.01
CA PHE A 149 -3.52 -5.49 15.18
C PHE A 149 -2.29 -4.72 15.70
N LEU A 150 -2.45 -3.44 16.03
CA LEU A 150 -1.36 -2.63 16.59
C LEU A 150 -0.87 -3.17 17.92
N LEU A 151 -1.77 -3.66 18.77
CA LEU A 151 -1.42 -4.31 20.04
C LEU A 151 -0.60 -5.59 19.80
N PHE A 152 -1.04 -6.46 18.87
CA PHE A 152 -0.29 -7.66 18.50
C PHE A 152 1.10 -7.33 17.97
N LEU A 153 1.18 -6.35 17.06
CA LEU A 153 2.46 -5.89 16.52
C LEU A 153 3.37 -5.35 17.63
N ALA A 154 2.83 -4.57 18.57
CA ALA A 154 3.58 -4.07 19.72
C ALA A 154 4.10 -5.22 20.59
N ILE A 155 3.28 -6.25 20.84
CA ILE A 155 3.71 -7.46 21.58
C ILE A 155 4.85 -8.15 20.85
N LEU A 156 4.73 -8.36 19.52
CA LEU A 156 5.77 -8.98 18.72
C LEU A 156 7.08 -8.18 18.79
N VAL A 157 7.00 -6.84 18.62
CA VAL A 157 8.16 -5.93 18.74
C VAL A 157 8.83 -6.08 20.10
N ILE A 158 8.03 -6.03 21.18
CA ILE A 158 8.54 -6.17 22.55
C ILE A 158 9.23 -7.52 22.73
N VAL A 159 8.61 -8.62 22.32
CA VAL A 159 9.21 -9.96 22.44
C VAL A 159 10.52 -10.04 21.68
N VAL A 160 10.57 -9.54 20.44
CA VAL A 160 11.81 -9.52 19.61
C VAL A 160 12.91 -8.69 20.27
N ILE A 161 12.57 -7.54 20.86
CA ILE A 161 13.55 -6.66 21.55
C ILE A 161 14.14 -7.35 22.78
N PHE A 162 13.31 -8.00 23.59
CA PHE A 162 13.75 -8.61 24.86
C PHE A 162 14.29 -10.01 24.70
N THR A 163 14.14 -10.66 23.55
CA THR A 163 14.77 -11.95 23.29
C THR A 163 16.29 -11.75 23.17
N LYS A 164 17.04 -12.49 23.98
CA LYS A 164 18.51 -12.46 23.94
C LYS A 164 18.99 -13.05 22.62
N THR A 165 19.67 -12.26 21.84
CA THR A 165 20.36 -12.65 20.60
C THR A 165 21.85 -12.37 20.75
N ASP A 166 22.69 -13.18 20.13
CA ASP A 166 24.13 -13.02 20.17
C ASP A 166 24.51 -11.76 19.36
N GLN A 167 24.66 -10.63 20.04
CA GLN A 167 24.87 -9.30 19.44
C GLN A 167 26.26 -9.10 18.83
N ASN A 168 27.13 -10.11 18.94
CA ASN A 168 28.50 -10.04 18.41
C ASN A 168 28.55 -10.34 16.89
N LEU A 169 27.47 -10.79 16.29
CA LEU A 169 27.40 -11.04 14.86
C LEU A 169 26.94 -9.78 14.12
N THR A 170 27.78 -9.26 13.25
CA THR A 170 27.38 -8.21 12.30
C THR A 170 26.58 -8.87 11.17
N ILE A 171 25.32 -8.47 11.00
CA ILE A 171 24.49 -8.98 9.92
C ILE A 171 24.88 -8.24 8.64
N GLU A 172 25.46 -8.99 7.70
CA GLU A 172 25.85 -8.43 6.41
C GLU A 172 24.63 -8.13 5.54
N PRO A 173 24.59 -6.96 4.86
CA PRO A 173 23.57 -6.64 3.89
C PRO A 173 23.72 -7.54 2.65
N THR A 174 22.61 -7.73 1.93
CA THR A 174 22.54 -8.58 0.72
C THR A 174 22.13 -7.78 -0.51
N GLY A 175 22.53 -8.24 -1.70
CA GLY A 175 22.13 -7.65 -2.97
C GLY A 175 22.46 -6.15 -3.08
N ASN A 176 21.49 -5.37 -3.56
CA ASN A 176 21.65 -3.92 -3.75
C ASN A 176 21.81 -3.12 -2.45
N TYR A 177 21.46 -3.71 -1.29
CA TYR A 177 21.66 -3.05 0.01
C TYR A 177 23.11 -2.93 0.44
N ILE A 178 24.03 -3.66 -0.21
CA ILE A 178 25.48 -3.54 0.01
C ILE A 178 25.97 -2.18 -0.46
N THR A 179 25.62 -1.80 -1.71
CA THR A 179 26.23 -0.63 -2.38
C THR A 179 25.31 0.59 -2.41
N LYS A 180 23.98 0.41 -2.44
CA LYS A 180 23.00 1.48 -2.63
C LYS A 180 21.82 1.35 -1.65
N PRO A 181 22.03 1.21 -0.32
CA PRO A 181 20.96 0.91 0.63
C PRO A 181 19.86 1.96 0.66
N PHE A 182 20.21 3.25 0.60
CA PHE A 182 19.24 4.34 0.57
C PHE A 182 18.35 4.29 -0.67
N MET A 183 18.93 4.16 -1.86
CA MET A 183 18.18 4.14 -3.10
C MET A 183 17.31 2.87 -3.20
N THR A 184 17.84 1.75 -2.74
CA THR A 184 17.08 0.49 -2.69
C THR A 184 15.88 0.63 -1.77
N GLY A 185 16.05 1.16 -0.57
CA GLY A 185 14.95 1.45 0.34
C GLY A 185 13.94 2.46 -0.22
N PHE A 186 14.42 3.51 -0.90
CA PHE A 186 13.57 4.49 -1.57
C PHE A 186 12.66 3.84 -2.63
N LEU A 187 13.20 2.95 -3.45
CA LEU A 187 12.44 2.21 -4.47
C LEU A 187 11.52 1.15 -3.84
N GLU A 188 11.95 0.50 -2.75
CA GLU A 188 11.09 -0.44 -2.02
C GLU A 188 9.82 0.24 -1.46
N GLY A 189 9.90 1.51 -1.08
CA GLY A 189 8.72 2.26 -0.67
C GLY A 189 7.66 2.41 -1.78
N TYR A 190 8.02 2.30 -3.07
CA TYR A 190 7.04 2.25 -4.16
C TYR A 190 6.15 1.02 -4.08
N ASN A 191 6.69 -0.09 -3.58
CA ASN A 191 5.97 -1.36 -3.47
C ASN A 191 4.81 -1.30 -2.46
N THR A 192 4.79 -0.35 -1.53
CA THR A 192 3.63 -0.14 -0.64
C THR A 192 2.41 0.38 -1.39
N MET A 193 2.61 1.08 -2.52
CA MET A 193 1.58 1.77 -3.31
C MET A 193 0.85 2.90 -2.57
N ASP A 194 1.32 3.30 -1.39
CA ASP A 194 0.64 4.29 -0.54
C ASP A 194 0.59 5.69 -1.17
N ALA A 195 1.62 6.10 -1.93
CA ALA A 195 1.61 7.38 -2.61
C ALA A 195 0.58 7.43 -3.74
N LEU A 196 0.41 6.33 -4.48
CA LEU A 196 -0.66 6.20 -5.48
C LEU A 196 -2.03 6.16 -4.79
N ALA A 197 -2.15 5.39 -3.72
CA ALA A 197 -3.36 5.32 -2.91
C ALA A 197 -3.75 6.67 -2.31
N SER A 198 -2.77 7.52 -1.95
CA SER A 198 -3.03 8.86 -1.41
C SER A 198 -3.76 9.78 -2.39
N LEU A 199 -3.44 9.67 -3.68
CA LEU A 199 -4.12 10.40 -4.74
C LEU A 199 -5.54 9.89 -5.01
N ALA A 200 -5.80 8.61 -4.70
CA ALA A 200 -7.14 8.02 -4.80
C ALA A 200 -7.98 8.26 -3.54
N PHE A 201 -7.39 8.16 -2.35
CA PHE A 201 -8.10 8.23 -1.08
C PHE A 201 -8.18 9.63 -0.47
N GLY A 202 -7.32 10.56 -0.90
CA GLY A 202 -7.31 11.92 -0.36
C GLY A 202 -8.66 12.63 -0.50
N ILE A 203 -9.39 12.36 -1.59
CA ILE A 203 -10.74 12.90 -1.80
C ILE A 203 -11.75 12.36 -0.77
N VAL A 204 -11.60 11.09 -0.36
CA VAL A 204 -12.48 10.48 0.65
C VAL A 204 -12.32 11.21 1.99
N VAL A 205 -11.08 11.60 2.33
CA VAL A 205 -10.80 12.38 3.55
C VAL A 205 -11.44 13.76 3.48
N VAL A 206 -11.30 14.44 2.36
CA VAL A 206 -11.90 15.76 2.11
C VAL A 206 -13.42 15.66 2.24
N LYS A 207 -14.04 14.67 1.60
CA LYS A 207 -15.49 14.43 1.65
C LYS A 207 -15.99 14.16 3.07
N VAL A 208 -15.28 13.32 3.83
CA VAL A 208 -15.64 13.05 5.24
C VAL A 208 -15.56 14.32 6.09
N ILE A 209 -14.63 15.25 5.82
CA ILE A 209 -14.54 16.51 6.54
C ILE A 209 -15.76 17.40 6.21
N TYR A 210 -16.18 17.46 4.96
CA TYR A 210 -17.41 18.16 4.55
C TYR A 210 -18.65 17.54 5.22
N ASP A 211 -18.77 16.21 5.25
CA ASP A 211 -19.88 15.48 5.88
C ASP A 211 -19.96 15.72 7.40
N LEU A 212 -18.84 16.14 8.03
CA LEU A 212 -18.81 16.57 9.42
C LEU A 212 -19.26 18.04 9.63
N GLY A 213 -19.72 18.72 8.58
CA GLY A 213 -20.25 20.08 8.64
C GLY A 213 -19.19 21.18 8.56
N VAL A 214 -17.98 20.88 8.08
CA VAL A 214 -16.92 21.88 7.88
C VAL A 214 -17.03 22.41 6.46
N GLU A 215 -17.51 23.65 6.29
CA GLU A 215 -17.72 24.27 4.96
C GLU A 215 -16.55 25.15 4.50
N ASP A 216 -15.75 25.68 5.43
CA ASP A 216 -14.59 26.54 5.10
C ASP A 216 -13.47 25.69 4.46
N GLU A 217 -13.19 25.96 3.19
CA GLU A 217 -12.17 25.25 2.39
C GLU A 217 -10.77 25.31 3.03
N ASN A 218 -10.39 26.40 3.71
CA ASN A 218 -9.10 26.52 4.37
C ASN A 218 -9.03 25.60 5.62
N VAL A 219 -10.16 25.51 6.34
CA VAL A 219 -10.27 24.60 7.48
C VAL A 219 -10.27 23.14 7.00
N VAL A 220 -10.93 22.83 5.89
CA VAL A 220 -10.90 21.51 5.24
C VAL A 220 -9.47 21.13 4.86
N ALA A 221 -8.75 22.00 4.12
CA ALA A 221 -7.36 21.76 3.72
C ALA A 221 -6.43 21.54 4.93
N LYS A 222 -6.56 22.37 5.96
CA LYS A 222 -5.76 22.26 7.19
C LYS A 222 -6.08 20.98 7.97
N SER A 223 -7.35 20.59 8.04
CA SER A 223 -7.80 19.37 8.71
C SER A 223 -7.35 18.11 7.95
N THR A 224 -7.40 18.14 6.62
CA THR A 224 -6.87 17.09 5.74
C THR A 224 -5.38 16.88 5.96
N LEU A 225 -4.59 17.97 5.95
CA LEU A 225 -3.15 17.91 6.20
C LEU A 225 -2.83 17.38 7.60
N LYS A 226 -3.53 17.88 8.64
CA LYS A 226 -3.35 17.41 10.01
C LYS A 226 -3.67 15.92 10.18
N SER A 227 -4.72 15.46 9.52
CA SER A 227 -5.09 14.04 9.50
C SER A 227 -4.04 13.19 8.79
N GLY A 228 -3.50 13.70 7.66
CA GLY A 228 -2.38 13.07 6.95
C GLY A 228 -1.15 12.93 7.82
N ILE A 229 -0.74 13.99 8.54
CA ILE A 229 0.41 13.95 9.46
C ILE A 229 0.24 12.87 10.53
N ILE A 230 -0.93 12.80 11.17
CA ILE A 230 -1.20 11.79 12.21
C ILE A 230 -1.08 10.38 11.65
N SER A 231 -1.68 10.13 10.47
CA SER A 231 -1.60 8.84 9.79
C SER A 231 -0.16 8.47 9.44
N CYS A 232 0.59 9.41 8.85
CA CYS A 232 1.96 9.19 8.40
C CYS A 232 2.95 8.98 9.55
N VAL A 233 2.79 9.69 10.67
CA VAL A 233 3.62 9.44 11.87
C VAL A 233 3.40 8.03 12.39
N LEU A 234 2.14 7.57 12.44
CA LEU A 234 1.83 6.20 12.87
C LEU A 234 2.43 5.17 11.92
N MET A 235 2.32 5.39 10.59
CA MET A 235 2.93 4.52 9.58
C MET A 235 4.45 4.50 9.72
N ALA A 236 5.11 5.65 9.91
CA ALA A 236 6.56 5.72 10.08
C ALA A 236 7.04 4.90 11.29
N VAL A 237 6.35 5.02 12.43
CA VAL A 237 6.67 4.24 13.64
C VAL A 237 6.56 2.74 13.37
N ILE A 238 5.51 2.32 12.68
CA ILE A 238 5.30 0.90 12.35
C ILE A 238 6.38 0.41 11.38
N TYR A 239 6.71 1.18 10.33
CA TYR A 239 7.72 0.77 9.37
C TYR A 239 9.10 0.62 9.99
N VAL A 240 9.49 1.55 10.87
CA VAL A 240 10.74 1.44 11.63
C VAL A 240 10.72 0.20 12.53
N ALA A 241 9.63 -0.03 13.26
CA ALA A 241 9.50 -1.18 14.14
C ALA A 241 9.55 -2.52 13.38
N VAL A 242 8.82 -2.62 12.27
CA VAL A 242 8.80 -3.83 11.44
C VAL A 242 10.15 -4.08 10.75
N THR A 243 10.82 -3.03 10.26
CA THR A 243 12.18 -3.15 9.72
C THR A 243 13.15 -3.65 10.79
N PHE A 244 13.07 -3.11 12.01
CA PHE A 244 13.89 -3.56 13.13
C PHE A 244 13.66 -5.05 13.48
N ILE A 245 12.40 -5.50 13.48
CA ILE A 245 12.07 -6.93 13.64
C ILE A 245 12.76 -7.75 12.54
N GLY A 246 12.69 -7.29 11.28
CA GLY A 246 13.33 -7.93 10.15
C GLY A 246 14.85 -8.07 10.33
N VAL A 247 15.54 -7.00 10.75
CA VAL A 247 16.98 -7.04 11.03
C VAL A 247 17.27 -8.04 12.14
N ARG A 248 16.57 -7.96 13.27
CA ARG A 248 16.81 -8.84 14.41
C ARG A 248 16.53 -10.31 14.13
N SER A 249 15.60 -10.59 13.24
CA SER A 249 15.28 -11.98 12.86
C SER A 249 16.46 -12.68 12.20
N ARG A 250 17.36 -11.94 11.56
CA ARG A 250 18.57 -12.48 10.89
C ARG A 250 19.59 -13.12 11.83
N TYR A 251 19.50 -12.88 13.12
CA TYR A 251 20.34 -13.60 14.09
C TYR A 251 19.94 -15.07 14.27
N VAL A 252 18.72 -15.43 13.86
CA VAL A 252 18.13 -16.76 14.13
C VAL A 252 17.44 -17.38 12.91
N LEU A 253 17.15 -16.58 11.88
CA LEU A 253 16.47 -16.99 10.65
C LEU A 253 17.25 -16.55 9.42
N GLU A 254 17.20 -17.36 8.35
CA GLU A 254 17.66 -16.96 7.03
C GLU A 254 16.68 -16.00 6.35
N PRO A 255 17.15 -15.19 5.37
CA PRO A 255 16.24 -14.34 4.60
C PRO A 255 15.17 -15.16 3.92
N ALA A 256 13.92 -14.73 4.05
CA ALA A 256 12.80 -15.38 3.39
C ALA A 256 12.71 -14.98 1.91
N GLU A 257 12.00 -15.76 1.11
CA GLU A 257 11.76 -15.49 -0.31
C GLU A 257 10.96 -14.19 -0.54
N ASN A 258 10.00 -13.91 0.34
CA ASN A 258 9.18 -12.71 0.30
C ASN A 258 8.81 -12.24 1.71
N GLY A 259 8.29 -11.01 1.78
CA GLY A 259 7.99 -10.40 3.06
C GLY A 259 6.84 -11.04 3.82
N GLY A 260 5.92 -11.73 3.14
CA GLY A 260 4.85 -12.50 3.79
C GLY A 260 5.42 -13.68 4.57
N ALA A 261 6.26 -14.48 3.92
CA ALA A 261 6.96 -15.59 4.54
C ALA A 261 7.89 -15.11 5.67
N ALA A 262 8.63 -14.01 5.46
CA ALA A 262 9.47 -13.41 6.50
C ALA A 262 8.68 -13.11 7.78
N PHE A 263 7.54 -12.44 7.63
CA PHE A 263 6.75 -12.02 8.78
C PHE A 263 6.10 -13.21 9.51
N ALA A 264 5.65 -14.22 8.76
CA ALA A 264 5.10 -15.44 9.32
C ALA A 264 6.15 -16.26 10.09
N GLN A 265 7.32 -16.48 9.52
CA GLN A 265 8.43 -17.19 10.16
C GLN A 265 8.89 -16.48 11.45
N ILE A 266 8.96 -15.15 11.45
CA ILE A 266 9.27 -14.35 12.63
C ILE A 266 8.21 -14.54 13.71
N ALA A 267 6.93 -14.46 13.36
CA ALA A 267 5.84 -14.65 14.32
C ALA A 267 5.84 -16.07 14.91
N GLU A 268 6.08 -17.08 14.10
CA GLU A 268 6.18 -18.46 14.55
C GLU A 268 7.37 -18.68 15.48
N TYR A 269 8.55 -18.16 15.12
CA TYR A 269 9.75 -18.31 15.93
C TYR A 269 9.62 -17.67 17.32
N TYR A 270 9.11 -16.42 17.38
CA TYR A 270 9.08 -15.65 18.63
C TYR A 270 7.81 -15.88 19.46
N LEU A 271 6.67 -16.20 18.85
CA LEU A 271 5.38 -16.35 19.52
C LEU A 271 4.80 -17.76 19.39
N GLY A 272 5.51 -18.67 18.70
CA GLY A 272 5.07 -20.03 18.45
C GLY A 272 3.85 -20.13 17.53
N LYS A 273 3.31 -21.34 17.36
CA LYS A 273 2.16 -21.61 16.49
C LYS A 273 0.91 -20.79 16.84
N GLY A 274 0.69 -20.52 18.13
CA GLY A 274 -0.43 -19.65 18.56
C GLY A 274 -0.31 -18.23 18.04
N GLY A 275 0.89 -17.65 18.08
CA GLY A 275 1.19 -16.33 17.53
C GLY A 275 1.02 -16.28 16.02
N LEU A 276 1.46 -17.31 15.30
CA LEU A 276 1.26 -17.43 13.86
C LEU A 276 -0.24 -17.46 13.49
N ILE A 277 -1.06 -18.24 14.20
CA ILE A 277 -2.51 -18.31 13.93
C ILE A 277 -3.19 -16.95 14.17
N ILE A 278 -2.85 -16.28 15.27
CA ILE A 278 -3.40 -14.94 15.56
C ILE A 278 -3.00 -13.96 14.46
N LEU A 279 -1.71 -13.97 14.06
CA LEU A 279 -1.22 -13.14 12.96
C LEU A 279 -1.96 -13.42 11.65
N ALA A 280 -2.14 -14.69 11.30
CA ALA A 280 -2.85 -15.13 10.10
C ALA A 280 -4.28 -14.57 10.03
N ILE A 281 -5.04 -14.69 11.12
CA ILE A 281 -6.40 -14.16 11.21
C ILE A 281 -6.39 -12.64 11.06
N MET A 282 -5.50 -11.95 11.78
CA MET A 282 -5.44 -10.49 11.79
C MET A 282 -5.04 -9.93 10.42
N VAL A 283 -4.03 -10.49 9.78
CA VAL A 283 -3.59 -10.08 8.45
C VAL A 283 -4.68 -10.36 7.41
N THR A 284 -5.34 -11.52 7.48
CA THR A 284 -6.44 -11.86 6.57
C THR A 284 -7.59 -10.86 6.66
N VAL A 285 -8.02 -10.52 7.88
CA VAL A 285 -9.12 -9.54 8.05
C VAL A 285 -8.70 -8.12 7.67
N ALA A 286 -7.46 -7.71 7.96
CA ALA A 286 -6.91 -6.42 7.53
C ALA A 286 -6.85 -6.32 6.00
N CYS A 287 -6.34 -7.35 5.34
CA CYS A 287 -6.26 -7.43 3.88
C CYS A 287 -7.64 -7.50 3.24
N LEU A 288 -8.58 -8.23 3.83
CA LEU A 288 -9.96 -8.31 3.35
C LEU A 288 -10.63 -6.92 3.38
N LYS A 289 -10.46 -6.17 4.48
CA LYS A 289 -10.95 -4.79 4.59
C LYS A 289 -10.37 -3.89 3.48
N THR A 290 -9.06 -3.97 3.26
CA THR A 290 -8.38 -3.19 2.21
C THR A 290 -8.89 -3.59 0.82
N ALA A 291 -9.04 -4.88 0.53
CA ALA A 291 -9.56 -5.37 -0.74
C ALA A 291 -10.99 -4.86 -0.99
N ILE A 292 -11.88 -4.93 0.00
CA ILE A 292 -13.26 -4.41 -0.10
C ILE A 292 -13.23 -2.89 -0.38
N GLY A 293 -12.42 -2.13 0.35
CA GLY A 293 -12.27 -0.68 0.15
C GLY A 293 -11.79 -0.34 -1.25
N LEU A 294 -10.79 -1.06 -1.77
CA LEU A 294 -10.25 -0.84 -3.11
C LEU A 294 -11.24 -1.25 -4.21
N ILE A 295 -11.92 -2.39 -4.09
CA ILE A 295 -12.96 -2.81 -5.05
C ILE A 295 -14.06 -1.75 -5.11
N THR A 296 -14.53 -1.27 -3.96
CA THR A 296 -15.56 -0.23 -3.87
C THR A 296 -15.09 1.06 -4.53
N SER A 297 -13.91 1.56 -4.15
CA SER A 297 -13.34 2.82 -4.65
C SER A 297 -13.10 2.80 -6.16
N CYS A 298 -12.54 1.69 -6.69
CA CYS A 298 -12.36 1.50 -8.12
C CYS A 298 -13.70 1.46 -8.86
N SER A 299 -14.69 0.74 -8.32
CA SER A 299 -16.01 0.62 -8.94
C SER A 299 -16.77 1.94 -8.97
N GLU A 300 -16.69 2.75 -7.92
CA GLU A 300 -17.25 4.10 -7.86
C GLU A 300 -16.58 5.02 -8.88
N MET A 301 -15.25 5.02 -8.95
CA MET A 301 -14.50 5.85 -9.89
C MET A 301 -14.81 5.49 -11.33
N PHE A 302 -14.84 4.20 -11.68
CA PHE A 302 -15.16 3.75 -13.04
C PHE A 302 -16.59 4.07 -13.43
N THR A 303 -17.54 3.98 -12.49
CA THR A 303 -18.93 4.40 -12.73
C THR A 303 -19.01 5.90 -13.00
N THR A 304 -18.20 6.72 -12.32
CA THR A 304 -18.15 8.17 -12.52
C THR A 304 -17.49 8.54 -13.85
N ILE A 305 -16.40 7.87 -14.23
CA ILE A 305 -15.68 8.14 -15.49
C ILE A 305 -16.50 7.67 -16.71
N PHE A 306 -17.22 6.57 -16.57
CA PHE A 306 -18.02 5.97 -17.64
C PHE A 306 -19.52 5.99 -17.32
N PRO A 307 -20.20 7.16 -17.35
CA PRO A 307 -21.62 7.26 -16.96
C PRO A 307 -22.56 6.46 -17.87
N LYS A 308 -22.14 6.17 -19.11
CA LYS A 308 -22.87 5.32 -20.07
C LYS A 308 -22.41 3.86 -20.06
N GLY A 309 -21.45 3.53 -19.20
CA GLY A 309 -20.89 2.19 -19.06
C GLY A 309 -21.66 1.29 -18.10
N PRO A 310 -21.04 0.20 -17.67
CA PRO A 310 -21.62 -0.71 -16.69
C PRO A 310 -21.97 -0.01 -15.38
N CYS A 311 -23.02 -0.48 -14.72
CA CYS A 311 -23.36 0.02 -13.38
C CYS A 311 -22.35 -0.44 -12.32
N TYR A 312 -22.37 0.21 -11.15
CA TYR A 312 -21.48 -0.07 -10.03
C TYR A 312 -21.32 -1.57 -9.72
N LYS A 313 -22.43 -2.31 -9.63
CA LYS A 313 -22.39 -3.75 -9.31
C LYS A 313 -21.63 -4.57 -10.35
N VAL A 314 -21.75 -4.22 -11.63
CA VAL A 314 -21.03 -4.92 -12.71
C VAL A 314 -19.53 -4.66 -12.61
N TRP A 315 -19.10 -3.42 -12.28
CA TRP A 315 -17.70 -3.11 -12.02
C TRP A 315 -17.15 -3.90 -10.82
N VAL A 316 -17.94 -4.04 -9.74
CA VAL A 316 -17.54 -4.86 -8.57
C VAL A 316 -17.29 -6.32 -9.00
N TYR A 317 -18.16 -6.92 -9.83
CA TYR A 317 -17.95 -8.28 -10.36
C TYR A 317 -16.71 -8.36 -11.23
N ILE A 318 -16.51 -7.42 -12.16
CA ILE A 318 -15.35 -7.40 -13.08
C ILE A 318 -14.05 -7.31 -12.27
N PHE A 319 -13.95 -6.36 -11.35
CA PHE A 319 -12.72 -6.16 -10.58
C PHE A 319 -12.43 -7.31 -9.61
N SER A 320 -13.46 -7.89 -9.00
CA SER A 320 -13.30 -9.09 -8.18
C SER A 320 -12.81 -10.28 -9.01
N ALA A 321 -13.37 -10.51 -10.19
CA ALA A 321 -12.97 -11.59 -11.08
C ALA A 321 -11.53 -11.46 -11.59
N ILE A 322 -11.14 -10.25 -12.02
CA ILE A 322 -9.76 -9.98 -12.46
C ILE A 322 -8.79 -10.21 -11.29
N SER A 323 -9.11 -9.65 -10.12
CA SER A 323 -8.27 -9.80 -8.93
C SER A 323 -8.14 -11.25 -8.48
N PHE A 324 -9.23 -12.01 -8.50
CA PHE A 324 -9.22 -13.45 -8.21
C PHE A 324 -8.30 -14.21 -9.15
N THR A 325 -8.39 -13.95 -10.46
CA THR A 325 -7.54 -14.61 -11.45
C THR A 325 -6.06 -14.31 -11.21
N LEU A 326 -5.73 -13.05 -10.97
CA LEU A 326 -4.34 -12.61 -10.73
C LEU A 326 -3.80 -13.09 -9.38
N ALA A 327 -4.63 -13.22 -8.34
CA ALA A 327 -4.20 -13.74 -7.05
C ALA A 327 -3.63 -15.16 -7.13
N ASN A 328 -4.13 -15.98 -8.06
CA ASN A 328 -3.64 -17.33 -8.24
C ASN A 328 -2.24 -17.43 -8.90
N LEU A 329 -1.62 -16.30 -9.28
CA LEU A 329 -0.21 -16.23 -9.67
C LEU A 329 0.77 -16.33 -8.50
N GLY A 330 0.26 -16.15 -7.26
CA GLY A 330 1.07 -16.11 -6.05
C GLY A 330 1.71 -14.75 -5.76
N LEU A 331 2.11 -14.55 -4.49
CA LEU A 331 2.59 -13.25 -3.99
C LEU A 331 3.85 -12.76 -4.70
N SER A 332 4.86 -13.62 -4.82
CA SER A 332 6.15 -13.28 -5.45
C SER A 332 5.99 -12.85 -6.91
N SER A 333 5.11 -13.54 -7.67
CA SER A 333 4.84 -13.21 -9.08
C SER A 333 4.13 -11.86 -9.22
N ILE A 334 3.13 -11.58 -8.38
CA ILE A 334 2.41 -10.30 -8.40
C ILE A 334 3.36 -9.15 -8.10
N ILE A 335 4.24 -9.28 -7.10
CA ILE A 335 5.23 -8.26 -6.76
C ILE A 335 6.16 -8.04 -7.97
N LYS A 336 6.70 -9.10 -8.55
CA LYS A 336 7.63 -9.01 -9.69
C LYS A 336 7.00 -8.31 -10.91
N ILE A 337 5.75 -8.63 -11.25
CA ILE A 337 5.05 -8.02 -12.39
C ILE A 337 4.66 -6.55 -12.09
N SER A 338 4.41 -6.20 -10.82
CA SER A 338 4.02 -4.83 -10.46
C SER A 338 5.18 -3.84 -10.53
N ILE A 339 6.44 -4.25 -10.32
CA ILE A 339 7.60 -3.37 -10.26
C ILE A 339 7.73 -2.46 -11.50
N PRO A 340 7.74 -2.97 -12.75
CA PRO A 340 7.86 -2.10 -13.92
C PRO A 340 6.74 -1.05 -14.00
N VAL A 341 5.50 -1.46 -13.70
CA VAL A 341 4.34 -0.56 -13.73
C VAL A 341 4.46 0.54 -12.66
N LEU A 342 4.97 0.21 -11.48
CA LEU A 342 5.23 1.18 -10.42
C LEU A 342 6.35 2.15 -10.82
N MET A 343 7.45 1.65 -11.42
CA MET A 343 8.53 2.50 -11.93
C MET A 343 8.04 3.49 -13.00
N PHE A 344 6.99 3.15 -13.76
CA PHE A 344 6.34 4.08 -14.69
C PHE A 344 5.43 5.08 -13.99
N LEU A 345 4.58 4.63 -13.06
CA LEU A 345 3.54 5.50 -12.47
C LEU A 345 4.06 6.43 -11.38
N TYR A 346 5.05 6.02 -10.60
CA TYR A 346 5.55 6.82 -9.48
C TYR A 346 6.18 8.15 -9.91
N PRO A 347 7.06 8.23 -10.92
CA PRO A 347 7.57 9.52 -11.39
C PRO A 347 6.45 10.49 -11.80
N LEU A 348 5.42 9.98 -12.47
CA LEU A 348 4.25 10.77 -12.88
C LEU A 348 3.43 11.26 -11.69
N ALA A 349 3.23 10.39 -10.69
CA ALA A 349 2.52 10.72 -9.46
C ALA A 349 3.29 11.78 -8.65
N ILE A 350 4.61 11.59 -8.46
CA ILE A 350 5.48 12.52 -7.74
C ILE A 350 5.44 13.91 -8.38
N VAL A 351 5.62 13.97 -9.69
CA VAL A 351 5.61 15.24 -10.42
C VAL A 351 4.25 15.91 -10.34
N LEU A 352 3.15 15.16 -10.47
CA LEU A 352 1.80 15.69 -10.34
C LEU A 352 1.54 16.25 -8.93
N ILE A 353 1.98 15.55 -7.89
CA ILE A 353 1.91 16.00 -6.50
C ILE A 353 2.69 17.31 -6.32
N LEU A 354 3.93 17.38 -6.80
CA LEU A 354 4.76 18.59 -6.70
C LEU A 354 4.16 19.76 -7.46
N LEU A 355 3.67 19.53 -8.68
CA LEU A 355 2.97 20.56 -9.45
C LEU A 355 1.71 21.07 -8.74
N ALA A 356 0.98 20.21 -8.05
CA ALA A 356 -0.20 20.60 -7.29
C ALA A 356 0.16 21.44 -6.05
N LEU A 357 1.19 21.04 -5.31
CA LEU A 357 1.65 21.75 -4.10
C LEU A 357 2.23 23.13 -4.41
N PHE A 358 3.04 23.21 -5.48
CA PHE A 358 3.73 24.45 -5.89
C PHE A 358 2.99 25.23 -6.97
N GLY A 359 1.76 24.82 -7.33
CA GLY A 359 0.99 25.40 -8.43
C GLY A 359 0.79 26.92 -8.33
N LYS A 360 0.68 27.46 -7.11
CA LYS A 360 0.56 28.90 -6.87
C LYS A 360 1.78 29.69 -7.35
N LEU A 361 2.99 29.12 -7.33
CA LEU A 361 4.22 29.80 -7.76
C LEU A 361 4.23 30.12 -9.26
N PHE A 362 3.49 29.36 -10.05
CA PHE A 362 3.38 29.52 -11.50
C PHE A 362 1.91 29.72 -11.97
N ASN A 363 1.07 30.26 -11.09
CA ASN A 363 -0.35 30.55 -11.35
C ASN A 363 -1.15 29.37 -11.93
N ASN A 364 -0.82 28.15 -11.52
CA ASN A 364 -1.42 26.90 -12.02
C ASN A 364 -1.40 26.79 -13.55
N SER A 365 -0.37 27.29 -14.21
CA SER A 365 -0.24 27.33 -15.67
C SER A 365 -0.34 25.94 -16.30
N LYS A 366 -1.34 25.71 -17.14
CA LYS A 366 -1.54 24.46 -17.88
C LYS A 366 -0.36 24.08 -18.78
N ILE A 367 0.38 25.09 -19.25
CA ILE A 367 1.56 24.90 -20.10
C ILE A 367 2.66 24.22 -19.30
N ILE A 368 2.91 24.68 -18.06
CA ILE A 368 3.92 24.10 -17.17
C ILE A 368 3.53 22.64 -16.84
N TYR A 369 2.27 22.39 -16.48
CA TYR A 369 1.80 21.03 -16.26
C TYR A 369 2.07 20.12 -17.47
N LYS A 370 1.71 20.54 -18.68
CA LYS A 370 1.89 19.74 -19.91
C LYS A 370 3.36 19.40 -20.18
N TRP A 371 4.22 20.40 -20.15
CA TRP A 371 5.64 20.20 -20.47
C TRP A 371 6.34 19.36 -19.41
N THR A 372 6.12 19.66 -18.12
CA THR A 372 6.74 18.89 -17.03
C THR A 372 6.30 17.42 -17.06
N ILE A 373 5.00 17.15 -17.21
CA ILE A 373 4.50 15.79 -17.35
C ILE A 373 5.03 15.13 -18.63
N GLY A 374 5.08 15.85 -19.75
CA GLY A 374 5.62 15.33 -21.02
C GLY A 374 7.07 14.87 -20.91
N PHE A 375 7.95 15.67 -20.29
CA PHE A 375 9.32 15.25 -20.00
C PHE A 375 9.40 14.10 -19.01
N THR A 376 8.54 14.10 -17.99
CA THR A 376 8.48 13.00 -17.00
C THR A 376 8.08 11.68 -17.64
N ILE A 377 7.17 11.68 -18.63
CA ILE A 377 6.79 10.45 -19.35
C ILE A 377 8.00 9.81 -20.02
N ILE A 378 8.91 10.61 -20.59
CA ILE A 378 10.14 10.07 -21.24
C ILE A 378 10.99 9.33 -20.22
N GLY A 379 11.23 9.92 -19.04
CA GLY A 379 11.96 9.27 -17.94
C GLY A 379 11.22 8.04 -17.41
N ALA A 380 9.91 8.15 -17.22
CA ALA A 380 9.08 7.05 -16.72
C ALA A 380 9.07 5.84 -17.67
N VAL A 381 9.06 6.07 -19.00
CA VAL A 381 9.20 4.99 -20.00
C VAL A 381 10.58 4.34 -19.92
N TYR A 382 11.63 5.14 -19.75
CA TYR A 382 12.99 4.61 -19.56
C TYR A 382 13.07 3.72 -18.31
N ASP A 383 12.58 4.20 -17.17
CA ASP A 383 12.56 3.43 -15.91
C ASP A 383 11.73 2.14 -16.04
N PHE A 384 10.58 2.21 -16.73
CA PHE A 384 9.77 1.05 -17.05
C PHE A 384 10.57 0.00 -17.84
N CYS A 385 11.24 0.43 -18.92
CA CYS A 385 12.04 -0.48 -19.75
C CYS A 385 13.22 -1.10 -18.99
N CYS A 386 13.87 -0.32 -18.10
CA CYS A 386 14.97 -0.82 -17.27
C CYS A 386 14.50 -1.79 -16.18
N ALA A 387 13.24 -1.72 -15.78
CA ALA A 387 12.65 -2.59 -14.77
C ALA A 387 12.01 -3.86 -15.34
N LEU A 388 11.92 -3.99 -16.66
CA LEU A 388 11.45 -5.23 -17.29
C LEU A 388 12.46 -6.38 -17.02
N PRO A 389 11.97 -7.61 -16.73
CA PRO A 389 12.81 -8.76 -16.40
C PRO A 389 13.63 -9.26 -17.59
#